data_10eaa09d8ab2538f2d274fe3ffddd714
#
_entry.id   10eaa09d8ab2538f2d274fe3ffddd714
#
_cell.length_a   1.000
_cell.length_b   1.000
_cell.length_c   1.000
_cell.angle_alpha   90.00
_cell.angle_beta   90.00
_cell.angle_gamma   90.00
#
_symmetry.space_group_name_H-M   'P 1'
#
loop_
_entity.id
_entity.type
_entity.pdbx_description
1 polymer ?
#
loop_
_entity_poly.entity_id
_entity_poly.type
_entity_poly.pdbx_seq_one_letter_code
_entity_poly.pdbx_strand_id
1 'polypeptide(L)'
;LRESVNPPVPAARAAIPVADIATRATELSNLLVTLTASAAAGANIGSIAKMLPDMSEKLDRQLAATTKTLDAEPSLDTLQSLQQDWQRRELATKGWLSQLTAQAIKLEEALTQLGDLQKTWGSTRAAAQETKAPDPILQQIDATLTAITVAQGKIQSERTALLELQSRVALEVTKCSTALTQIGQVQDKAVAGILAPDLPPIWQPKLWADALTA
;
A
#
# COMPACT_ATOMS: atom_id res chain seq x y z
N LEU A 1 41.58 1.68 -33.82
CA LEU A 1 40.42 2.57 -34.00
C LEU A 1 39.26 1.97 -33.28
N ARG A 2 38.97 2.42 -32.04
CA ARG A 2 37.78 2.09 -31.28
C ARG A 2 36.80 3.23 -31.51
N GLU A 3 35.75 2.95 -32.28
CA GLU A 3 34.62 3.83 -32.44
C GLU A 3 33.87 3.91 -31.11
N SER A 4 33.90 5.10 -30.52
CA SER A 4 33.16 5.43 -29.28
C SER A 4 31.68 5.50 -29.65
N VAL A 5 30.92 4.43 -29.42
CA VAL A 5 29.47 4.45 -29.54
C VAL A 5 28.94 5.28 -28.37
N ASN A 6 28.67 6.54 -28.69
CA ASN A 6 27.99 7.46 -27.77
C ASN A 6 26.56 6.92 -27.58
N PRO A 7 26.09 6.61 -26.35
CA PRO A 7 24.71 6.16 -26.14
C PRO A 7 23.77 7.27 -26.65
N PRO A 8 22.63 6.91 -27.27
CA PRO A 8 21.70 7.90 -27.78
C PRO A 8 21.21 8.77 -26.60
N VAL A 9 21.49 10.07 -26.70
CA VAL A 9 20.93 11.09 -25.82
C VAL A 9 19.41 10.92 -25.90
N PRO A 10 18.67 10.74 -24.77
CA PRO A 10 17.22 10.63 -24.81
C PRO A 10 16.69 11.86 -25.53
N ALA A 11 15.94 11.64 -26.62
CA ALA A 11 15.39 12.68 -27.45
C ALA A 11 14.70 13.72 -26.57
N ALA A 12 15.26 14.93 -26.52
CA ALA A 12 14.63 16.05 -25.82
C ALA A 12 13.20 16.14 -26.37
N ARG A 13 12.20 16.01 -25.52
CA ARG A 13 10.81 16.12 -25.95
C ARG A 13 10.65 17.44 -26.68
N ALA A 14 10.15 17.38 -27.92
CA ALA A 14 10.05 18.55 -28.78
C ALA A 14 9.26 19.67 -28.09
N ALA A 15 9.80 20.88 -28.12
CA ALA A 15 9.12 22.06 -27.64
C ALA A 15 7.81 22.28 -28.43
N ILE A 16 6.78 22.78 -27.75
CA ILE A 16 5.47 23.06 -28.36
C ILE A 16 5.63 24.27 -29.29
N PRO A 17 5.17 24.19 -30.55
CA PRO A 17 5.19 25.34 -31.45
C PRO A 17 4.39 26.52 -30.88
N VAL A 18 4.88 27.76 -31.10
CA VAL A 18 4.23 28.98 -30.55
C VAL A 18 2.74 29.07 -30.92
N ALA A 19 2.37 28.64 -32.14
CA ALA A 19 0.98 28.65 -32.60
C ALA A 19 0.06 27.74 -31.79
N ASP A 20 0.57 26.69 -31.18
CA ASP A 20 -0.22 25.67 -30.49
C ASP A 20 -0.26 25.89 -28.96
N ILE A 21 0.50 26.85 -28.43
CA ILE A 21 0.66 27.08 -26.99
C ILE A 21 -0.70 27.33 -26.31
N ALA A 22 -1.55 28.18 -26.89
CA ALA A 22 -2.86 28.51 -26.28
C ALA A 22 -3.77 27.27 -26.18
N THR A 23 -3.83 26.49 -27.27
CA THR A 23 -4.65 25.25 -27.31
C THR A 23 -4.13 24.23 -26.31
N ARG A 24 -2.80 24.00 -26.32
CA ARG A 24 -2.16 23.04 -25.40
C ARG A 24 -2.26 23.45 -23.95
N ALA A 25 -2.21 24.74 -23.62
CA ALA A 25 -2.42 25.24 -22.26
C ALA A 25 -3.85 24.96 -21.76
N THR A 26 -4.84 25.10 -22.62
CA THR A 26 -6.24 24.80 -22.30
C THR A 26 -6.46 23.29 -22.09
N GLU A 27 -5.92 22.45 -22.99
CA GLU A 27 -5.95 20.99 -22.85
C GLU A 27 -5.30 20.54 -21.53
N LEU A 28 -4.13 21.12 -21.22
CA LEU A 28 -3.43 20.84 -19.98
C LEU A 28 -4.22 21.28 -18.75
N SER A 29 -4.86 22.45 -18.77
CA SER A 29 -5.71 22.89 -17.66
C SER A 29 -6.81 21.88 -17.34
N ASN A 30 -7.49 21.36 -18.36
CA ASN A 30 -8.49 20.31 -18.21
C ASN A 30 -7.90 19.00 -17.66
N LEU A 31 -6.70 18.61 -18.13
CA LEU A 31 -5.98 17.44 -17.63
C LEU A 31 -5.62 17.61 -16.15
N LEU A 32 -5.10 18.78 -15.74
CA LEU A 32 -4.76 19.07 -14.35
C LEU A 32 -5.97 18.97 -13.42
N VAL A 33 -7.13 19.49 -13.85
CA VAL A 33 -8.40 19.34 -13.10
C VAL A 33 -8.75 17.85 -12.96
N THR A 34 -8.66 17.08 -14.03
CA THR A 34 -8.96 15.64 -14.01
C THR A 34 -8.00 14.87 -13.09
N LEU A 35 -6.70 15.11 -13.19
CA LEU A 35 -5.68 14.45 -12.35
C LEU A 35 -5.87 14.79 -10.87
N THR A 36 -6.08 16.06 -10.55
CA THR A 36 -6.29 16.49 -9.15
C THR A 36 -7.62 16.00 -8.58
N ALA A 37 -8.68 15.93 -9.40
CA ALA A 37 -9.95 15.34 -9.00
C ALA A 37 -9.83 13.82 -8.76
N SER A 38 -9.15 13.09 -9.64
CA SER A 38 -8.91 11.64 -9.47
C SER A 38 -8.03 11.32 -8.27
N ALA A 39 -7.06 12.18 -7.96
CA ALA A 39 -6.25 12.07 -6.75
C ALA A 39 -7.10 12.21 -5.48
N ALA A 40 -8.04 13.15 -5.46
CA ALA A 40 -8.95 13.39 -4.35
C ALA A 40 -10.12 12.39 -4.28
N ALA A 41 -10.46 11.75 -5.39
CA ALA A 41 -11.66 10.88 -5.54
C ALA A 41 -11.54 9.49 -4.89
N GLY A 42 -10.54 9.25 -4.06
CA GLY A 42 -10.46 8.06 -3.21
C GLY A 42 -11.57 8.03 -2.15
N ALA A 43 -12.85 8.02 -2.58
CA ALA A 43 -14.00 8.06 -1.66
C ALA A 43 -13.91 6.99 -0.56
N ASN A 44 -13.36 5.81 -0.89
CA ASN A 44 -13.12 4.73 0.07
C ASN A 44 -11.95 5.04 1.03
N ILE A 45 -10.97 5.87 0.64
CA ILE A 45 -9.81 6.21 1.47
C ILE A 45 -10.23 7.06 2.67
N GLY A 46 -11.09 8.05 2.45
CA GLY A 46 -11.66 8.85 3.52
C GLY A 46 -12.47 8.02 4.53
N SER A 47 -13.18 7.00 4.06
CA SER A 47 -13.90 6.07 4.93
C SER A 47 -12.96 5.17 5.71
N ILE A 48 -11.90 4.64 5.08
CA ILE A 48 -10.86 3.86 5.75
C ILE A 48 -10.19 4.70 6.86
N ALA A 49 -9.79 5.93 6.54
CA ALA A 49 -9.16 6.83 7.50
C ALA A 49 -10.03 7.10 8.73
N LYS A 50 -11.35 7.23 8.54
CA LYS A 50 -12.32 7.44 9.63
C LYS A 50 -12.57 6.18 10.46
N MET A 51 -12.62 5.00 9.81
CA MET A 51 -12.91 3.73 10.49
C MET A 51 -11.69 3.09 11.16
N LEU A 52 -10.48 3.43 10.71
CA LEU A 52 -9.25 2.80 11.18
C LEU A 52 -9.02 2.95 12.69
N PRO A 53 -9.23 4.11 13.34
CA PRO A 53 -9.02 4.25 14.79
C PRO A 53 -9.91 3.31 15.59
N ASP A 54 -11.20 3.27 15.30
CA ASP A 54 -12.16 2.39 15.98
C ASP A 54 -11.85 0.90 15.75
N MET A 55 -11.40 0.57 14.53
CA MET A 55 -11.01 -0.79 14.22
C MET A 55 -9.72 -1.19 14.93
N SER A 56 -8.72 -0.31 14.98
CA SER A 56 -7.47 -0.55 15.70
C SER A 56 -7.74 -0.84 17.18
N GLU A 57 -8.56 -0.02 17.84
CA GLU A 57 -8.94 -0.24 19.25
C GLU A 57 -9.68 -1.56 19.47
N LYS A 58 -10.58 -1.94 18.56
CA LYS A 58 -11.28 -3.23 18.61
C LYS A 58 -10.32 -4.40 18.44
N LEU A 59 -9.36 -4.29 17.51
CA LEU A 59 -8.35 -5.31 17.30
C LEU A 59 -7.44 -5.47 18.52
N ASP A 60 -7.02 -4.38 19.15
CA ASP A 60 -6.17 -4.42 20.34
C ASP A 60 -6.88 -5.09 21.52
N ARG A 61 -8.15 -4.73 21.76
CA ARG A 61 -8.96 -5.38 22.79
C ARG A 61 -9.15 -6.88 22.51
N GLN A 62 -9.38 -7.23 21.25
CA GLN A 62 -9.58 -8.61 20.88
C GLN A 62 -8.29 -9.42 20.92
N LEU A 63 -7.14 -8.82 20.57
CA LEU A 63 -5.84 -9.47 20.70
C LEU A 63 -5.55 -9.81 22.17
N ALA A 64 -5.77 -8.86 23.06
CA ALA A 64 -5.62 -9.10 24.52
C ALA A 64 -6.55 -10.20 25.03
N ALA A 65 -7.82 -10.21 24.58
CA ALA A 65 -8.76 -11.27 24.92
C ALA A 65 -8.35 -12.64 24.35
N THR A 66 -7.87 -12.67 23.11
CA THR A 66 -7.36 -13.90 22.48
C THR A 66 -6.17 -14.45 23.24
N THR A 67 -5.17 -13.63 23.57
CA THR A 67 -4.00 -14.05 24.35
C THR A 67 -4.44 -14.67 25.69
N LYS A 68 -5.33 -14.01 26.42
CA LYS A 68 -5.88 -14.55 27.67
C LYS A 68 -6.60 -15.89 27.49
N THR A 69 -7.33 -16.06 26.38
CA THR A 69 -8.02 -17.32 26.08
C THR A 69 -7.02 -18.42 25.75
N LEU A 70 -5.95 -18.11 25.00
CA LEU A 70 -4.89 -19.07 24.64
C LEU A 70 -4.13 -19.56 25.87
N ASP A 71 -3.91 -18.69 26.87
CA ASP A 71 -3.25 -19.04 28.13
C ASP A 71 -4.08 -20.01 29.02
N ALA A 72 -5.39 -20.06 28.77
CA ALA A 72 -6.33 -20.92 29.53
C ALA A 72 -6.51 -22.32 28.92
N GLU A 73 -5.65 -22.75 27.99
CA GLU A 73 -5.70 -24.06 27.32
C GLU A 73 -7.09 -24.35 26.70
N PRO A 74 -7.55 -23.55 25.72
CA PRO A 74 -8.88 -23.66 25.16
C PRO A 74 -9.08 -24.94 24.35
N SER A 75 -10.36 -25.36 24.23
CA SER A 75 -10.74 -26.49 23.38
C SER A 75 -10.42 -26.22 21.89
N LEU A 76 -10.25 -27.29 21.11
CA LEU A 76 -10.01 -27.20 19.65
C LEU A 76 -11.12 -26.42 18.93
N ASP A 77 -12.38 -26.57 19.33
CA ASP A 77 -13.51 -25.80 18.77
C ASP A 77 -13.37 -24.30 19.03
N THR A 78 -12.91 -23.92 20.22
CA THR A 78 -12.65 -22.53 20.58
C THR A 78 -11.52 -21.96 19.71
N LEU A 79 -10.42 -22.73 19.55
CA LEU A 79 -9.29 -22.33 18.71
C LEU A 79 -9.72 -22.16 17.25
N GLN A 80 -10.54 -23.05 16.72
CA GLN A 80 -11.06 -22.96 15.35
C GLN A 80 -11.96 -21.74 15.14
N SER A 81 -12.82 -21.44 16.12
CA SER A 81 -13.67 -20.25 16.11
C SER A 81 -12.83 -18.96 16.11
N LEU A 82 -11.84 -18.87 17.00
CA LEU A 82 -10.90 -17.75 17.06
C LEU A 82 -10.14 -17.58 15.74
N GLN A 83 -9.66 -18.68 15.16
CA GLN A 83 -8.95 -18.66 13.88
C GLN A 83 -9.83 -18.09 12.77
N GLN A 84 -11.08 -18.52 12.64
CA GLN A 84 -12.03 -18.01 11.64
C GLN A 84 -12.32 -16.52 11.83
N ASP A 85 -12.46 -16.07 13.07
CA ASP A 85 -12.68 -14.65 13.37
C ASP A 85 -11.50 -13.80 13.00
N TRP A 86 -10.28 -14.22 13.30
CA TRP A 86 -9.07 -13.50 12.94
C TRP A 86 -8.79 -13.52 11.43
N GLN A 87 -9.08 -14.63 10.73
CA GLN A 87 -8.99 -14.71 9.26
C GLN A 87 -9.93 -13.73 8.57
N ARG A 88 -11.18 -13.58 9.06
CA ARG A 88 -12.12 -12.59 8.51
C ARG A 88 -11.60 -11.16 8.67
N ARG A 89 -11.01 -10.85 9.81
CA ARG A 89 -10.42 -9.52 10.07
C ARG A 89 -9.19 -9.26 9.23
N GLU A 90 -8.32 -10.24 9.12
CA GLU A 90 -7.13 -10.15 8.26
C GLU A 90 -7.52 -9.91 6.80
N LEU A 91 -8.52 -10.62 6.29
CA LEU A 91 -9.02 -10.44 4.93
C LEU A 91 -9.57 -9.02 4.71
N ALA A 92 -10.33 -8.48 5.67
CA ALA A 92 -10.86 -7.12 5.59
C ALA A 92 -9.73 -6.07 5.59
N THR A 93 -8.74 -6.20 6.48
CA THR A 93 -7.60 -5.27 6.55
C THR A 93 -6.68 -5.35 5.34
N LYS A 94 -6.43 -6.55 4.82
CA LYS A 94 -5.71 -6.77 3.55
C LYS A 94 -6.46 -6.15 2.37
N GLY A 95 -7.79 -6.21 2.36
CA GLY A 95 -8.62 -5.54 1.37
C GLY A 95 -8.42 -4.01 1.38
N TRP A 96 -8.35 -3.40 2.55
CA TRP A 96 -8.04 -1.97 2.67
C TRP A 96 -6.62 -1.66 2.18
N LEU A 97 -5.64 -2.45 2.59
CA LEU A 97 -4.25 -2.28 2.16
C LEU A 97 -4.12 -2.34 0.63
N SER A 98 -4.80 -3.27 0.00
CA SER A 98 -4.85 -3.40 -1.47
C SER A 98 -5.44 -2.16 -2.15
N GLN A 99 -6.55 -1.61 -1.61
CA GLN A 99 -7.16 -0.39 -2.14
C GLN A 99 -6.23 0.83 -2.01
N LEU A 100 -5.56 0.98 -0.87
CA LEU A 100 -4.58 2.04 -0.64
C LEU A 100 -3.39 1.92 -1.59
N THR A 101 -2.89 0.70 -1.80
CA THR A 101 -1.79 0.42 -2.73
C THR A 101 -2.18 0.77 -4.17
N ALA A 102 -3.36 0.37 -4.61
CA ALA A 102 -3.84 0.70 -5.95
C ALA A 102 -3.96 2.23 -6.18
N GLN A 103 -4.38 2.97 -5.16
CA GLN A 103 -4.42 4.43 -5.24
C GLN A 103 -3.03 5.07 -5.21
N ALA A 104 -2.09 4.53 -4.42
CA ALA A 104 -0.70 5.01 -4.41
C ALA A 104 -0.06 4.91 -5.79
N ILE A 105 -0.30 3.81 -6.52
CA ILE A 105 0.18 3.61 -7.89
C ILE A 105 -0.38 4.70 -8.82
N LYS A 106 -1.69 5.01 -8.73
CA LYS A 106 -2.31 6.06 -9.55
C LYS A 106 -1.71 7.44 -9.28
N LEU A 107 -1.44 7.76 -8.02
CA LEU A 107 -0.81 9.03 -7.65
C LEU A 107 0.62 9.12 -8.18
N GLU A 108 1.38 8.02 -8.16
CA GLU A 108 2.73 7.95 -8.72
C GLU A 108 2.73 8.13 -10.25
N GLU A 109 1.80 7.49 -10.95
CA GLU A 109 1.61 7.66 -12.39
C GLU A 109 1.27 9.12 -12.73
N ALA A 110 0.38 9.76 -11.95
CA ALA A 110 0.03 11.16 -12.12
C ALA A 110 1.23 12.09 -11.88
N LEU A 111 2.04 11.84 -10.86
CA LEU A 111 3.27 12.61 -10.61
C LEU A 111 4.28 12.45 -11.73
N THR A 112 4.45 11.24 -12.27
CA THR A 112 5.31 10.98 -13.41
C THR A 112 4.85 11.76 -14.64
N GLN A 113 3.55 11.72 -14.94
CA GLN A 113 2.96 12.47 -16.04
C GLN A 113 3.15 13.98 -15.89
N LEU A 114 2.92 14.53 -14.69
CA LEU A 114 3.16 15.94 -14.40
C LEU A 114 4.64 16.33 -14.53
N GLY A 115 5.56 15.46 -14.11
CA GLY A 115 7.00 15.65 -14.28
C GLY A 115 7.39 15.73 -15.74
N ASP A 116 6.79 14.92 -16.59
CA ASP A 116 7.02 14.94 -18.05
C ASP A 116 6.44 16.18 -18.71
N LEU A 117 5.26 16.62 -18.28
CA LEU A 117 4.64 17.86 -18.74
C LEU A 117 5.50 19.07 -18.34
N GLN A 118 6.00 19.10 -17.11
CA GLN A 118 6.91 20.16 -16.64
C GLN A 118 8.16 20.28 -17.50
N LYS A 119 8.79 19.16 -17.87
CA LYS A 119 9.95 19.14 -18.78
C LYS A 119 9.60 19.68 -20.16
N THR A 120 8.47 19.26 -20.73
CA THR A 120 8.00 19.72 -22.06
C THR A 120 7.74 21.22 -22.06
N TRP A 121 7.02 21.74 -21.05
CA TRP A 121 6.74 23.17 -20.95
C TRP A 121 7.97 24.00 -20.59
N GLY A 122 8.93 23.43 -19.84
CA GLY A 122 10.24 24.04 -19.58
C GLY A 122 11.06 24.22 -20.87
N SER A 123 11.13 23.18 -21.71
CA SER A 123 11.77 23.28 -23.04
C SER A 123 11.05 24.25 -23.98
N THR A 124 9.72 24.27 -23.92
CA THR A 124 8.90 25.24 -24.68
C THR A 124 9.19 26.67 -24.25
N ARG A 125 9.34 26.93 -22.95
CA ARG A 125 9.72 28.23 -22.43
C ARG A 125 11.08 28.68 -22.95
N ALA A 126 12.10 27.80 -22.91
CA ALA A 126 13.43 28.08 -23.40
C ALA A 126 13.41 28.44 -24.92
N ALA A 127 12.74 27.60 -25.73
CA ALA A 127 12.61 27.85 -27.18
C ALA A 127 11.84 29.15 -27.48
N ALA A 128 10.78 29.47 -26.73
CA ALA A 128 10.04 30.72 -26.89
C ALA A 128 10.89 31.95 -26.54
N GLN A 129 11.77 31.86 -25.54
CA GLN A 129 12.73 32.91 -25.20
C GLN A 129 13.79 33.12 -26.31
N GLU A 130 14.35 32.03 -26.86
CA GLU A 130 15.31 32.07 -27.93
C GLU A 130 14.74 32.73 -29.21
N THR A 131 13.48 32.42 -29.52
CA THR A 131 12.76 32.97 -30.68
C THR A 131 12.20 34.37 -30.42
N LYS A 132 12.40 34.94 -29.23
CA LYS A 132 11.84 36.23 -28.80
C LYS A 132 10.33 36.29 -29.00
N ALA A 133 9.64 35.25 -28.55
CA ALA A 133 8.18 35.19 -28.58
C ALA A 133 7.56 36.40 -27.82
N PRO A 134 6.38 36.87 -28.23
CA PRO A 134 5.68 37.98 -27.55
C PRO A 134 5.45 37.70 -26.05
N ASP A 135 5.57 38.73 -25.22
CA ASP A 135 5.40 38.66 -23.77
C ASP A 135 4.10 37.94 -23.31
N PRO A 136 2.92 38.10 -23.94
CA PRO A 136 1.73 37.34 -23.57
C PRO A 136 1.89 35.83 -23.69
N ILE A 137 2.67 35.35 -24.66
CA ILE A 137 2.96 33.91 -24.84
C ILE A 137 3.86 33.41 -23.72
N LEU A 138 4.90 34.15 -23.37
CA LEU A 138 5.78 33.81 -22.24
C LEU A 138 5.00 33.78 -20.91
N GLN A 139 4.14 34.75 -20.67
CA GLN A 139 3.27 34.77 -19.49
C GLN A 139 2.33 33.56 -19.43
N GLN A 140 1.77 33.14 -20.56
CA GLN A 140 0.91 31.96 -20.62
C GLN A 140 1.69 30.67 -20.32
N ILE A 141 2.94 30.53 -20.82
CA ILE A 141 3.81 29.41 -20.51
C ILE A 141 4.14 29.39 -19.01
N ASP A 142 4.50 30.54 -18.43
CA ASP A 142 4.83 30.65 -17.01
C ASP A 142 3.64 30.34 -16.10
N ALA A 143 2.43 30.81 -16.47
CA ALA A 143 1.20 30.45 -15.79
C ALA A 143 0.92 28.94 -15.85
N THR A 144 1.19 28.31 -17.00
CA THR A 144 1.02 26.87 -17.17
C THR A 144 2.02 26.06 -16.32
N LEU A 145 3.30 26.46 -16.30
CA LEU A 145 4.32 25.85 -15.44
C LEU A 145 3.96 25.98 -13.96
N THR A 146 3.45 27.14 -13.57
CA THR A 146 2.97 27.37 -12.20
C THR A 146 1.82 26.43 -11.86
N ALA A 147 0.84 26.28 -12.74
CA ALA A 147 -0.29 25.37 -12.56
C ALA A 147 0.16 23.90 -12.42
N ILE A 148 1.13 23.45 -13.22
CA ILE A 148 1.73 22.11 -13.09
C ILE A 148 2.36 21.94 -11.71
N THR A 149 3.16 22.90 -11.27
CA THR A 149 3.84 22.85 -9.95
C THR A 149 2.85 22.80 -8.80
N VAL A 150 1.78 23.58 -8.87
CA VAL A 150 0.71 23.53 -7.85
C VAL A 150 0.01 22.17 -7.82
N ALA A 151 -0.29 21.59 -9.00
CA ALA A 151 -0.88 20.27 -9.10
C ALA A 151 0.05 19.17 -8.56
N GLN A 152 1.35 19.24 -8.87
CA GLN A 152 2.35 18.33 -8.32
C GLN A 152 2.39 18.40 -6.79
N GLY A 153 2.43 19.60 -6.20
CA GLY A 153 2.44 19.79 -4.76
C GLY A 153 1.21 19.19 -4.08
N LYS A 154 0.02 19.37 -4.70
CA LYS A 154 -1.22 18.79 -4.19
C LYS A 154 -1.20 17.25 -4.23
N ILE A 155 -0.84 16.66 -5.37
CA ILE A 155 -0.81 15.19 -5.51
C ILE A 155 0.29 14.59 -4.62
N GLN A 156 1.42 15.24 -4.44
CA GLN A 156 2.48 14.82 -3.52
C GLN A 156 2.00 14.81 -2.06
N SER A 157 1.22 15.82 -1.64
CA SER A 157 0.61 15.87 -0.31
C SER A 157 -0.37 14.73 -0.10
N GLU A 158 -1.25 14.47 -1.07
CA GLU A 158 -2.20 13.35 -1.03
C GLU A 158 -1.48 12.00 -0.97
N ARG A 159 -0.39 11.83 -1.75
CA ARG A 159 0.44 10.62 -1.72
C ARG A 159 1.07 10.41 -0.34
N THR A 160 1.57 11.45 0.28
CA THR A 160 2.18 11.36 1.62
C THR A 160 1.16 10.92 2.66
N ALA A 161 -0.03 11.55 2.68
CA ALA A 161 -1.11 11.17 3.58
C ALA A 161 -1.60 9.72 3.35
N LEU A 162 -1.65 9.30 2.09
CA LEU A 162 -2.01 7.93 1.71
C LEU A 162 -1.00 6.90 2.21
N LEU A 163 0.30 7.16 2.06
CA LEU A 163 1.36 6.26 2.52
C LEU A 163 1.38 6.14 4.05
N GLU A 164 1.09 7.23 4.76
CA GLU A 164 0.94 7.20 6.22
C GLU A 164 -0.25 6.31 6.63
N LEU A 165 -1.39 6.47 5.96
CA LEU A 165 -2.56 5.63 6.19
C LEU A 165 -2.28 4.16 5.87
N GLN A 166 -1.58 3.88 4.77
CA GLN A 166 -1.15 2.55 4.36
C GLN A 166 -0.27 1.89 5.42
N SER A 167 0.70 2.63 5.98
CA SER A 167 1.56 2.14 7.06
C SER A 167 0.74 1.76 8.29
N ARG A 168 -0.24 2.57 8.67
CA ARG A 168 -1.12 2.28 9.81
C ARG A 168 -1.97 1.04 9.57
N VAL A 169 -2.56 0.87 8.38
CA VAL A 169 -3.31 -0.34 8.03
C VAL A 169 -2.42 -1.59 8.00
N ALA A 170 -1.17 -1.47 7.53
CA ALA A 170 -0.21 -2.57 7.53
C ALA A 170 0.10 -3.07 8.95
N LEU A 171 0.15 -2.17 9.95
CA LEU A 171 0.28 -2.56 11.35
C LEU A 171 -0.91 -3.42 11.82
N GLU A 172 -2.13 -3.08 11.42
CA GLU A 172 -3.32 -3.86 11.77
C GLU A 172 -3.32 -5.25 11.10
N VAL A 173 -2.85 -5.34 9.84
CA VAL A 173 -2.63 -6.65 9.19
C VAL A 173 -1.62 -7.49 9.98
N THR A 174 -0.54 -6.88 10.45
CA THR A 174 0.48 -7.58 11.27
C THR A 174 -0.11 -8.09 12.58
N LYS A 175 -0.95 -7.31 13.26
CA LYS A 175 -1.66 -7.78 14.48
C LYS A 175 -2.52 -9.02 14.19
N CYS A 176 -3.28 -9.00 13.09
CA CYS A 176 -4.10 -10.15 12.71
C CYS A 176 -3.26 -11.39 12.41
N SER A 177 -2.17 -11.26 11.65
CA SER A 177 -1.29 -12.39 11.33
C SER A 177 -0.55 -12.93 12.57
N THR A 178 -0.18 -12.06 13.51
CA THR A 178 0.40 -12.47 14.80
C THR A 178 -0.58 -13.29 15.61
N ALA A 179 -1.83 -12.85 15.72
CA ALA A 179 -2.87 -13.60 16.42
C ALA A 179 -3.10 -14.99 15.79
N LEU A 180 -3.17 -15.07 14.46
CA LEU A 180 -3.31 -16.32 13.73
C LEU A 180 -2.12 -17.26 13.94
N THR A 181 -0.91 -16.74 13.99
CA THR A 181 0.29 -17.53 14.30
C THR A 181 0.25 -18.09 15.71
N GLN A 182 -0.14 -17.29 16.72
CA GLN A 182 -0.28 -17.74 18.10
C GLN A 182 -1.36 -18.83 18.24
N ILE A 183 -2.52 -18.65 17.59
CA ILE A 183 -3.58 -19.65 17.58
C ILE A 183 -3.08 -20.96 16.96
N GLY A 184 -2.39 -20.91 15.83
CA GLY A 184 -1.82 -22.08 15.17
C GLY A 184 -0.83 -22.84 16.08
N GLN A 185 0.05 -22.13 16.77
CA GLN A 185 1.00 -22.74 17.70
C GLN A 185 0.31 -23.48 18.86
N VAL A 186 -0.79 -22.94 19.39
CA VAL A 186 -1.57 -23.60 20.45
C VAL A 186 -2.33 -24.79 19.90
N GLN A 187 -2.88 -24.68 18.67
CA GLN A 187 -3.55 -25.82 17.99
C GLN A 187 -2.57 -26.98 17.78
N ASP A 188 -1.37 -26.70 17.28
CA ASP A 188 -0.35 -27.74 17.05
C ASP A 188 0.05 -28.45 18.36
N LYS A 189 0.19 -27.70 19.46
CA LYS A 189 0.48 -28.28 20.77
C LYS A 189 -0.70 -29.14 21.29
N ALA A 190 -1.93 -28.67 21.12
CA ALA A 190 -3.11 -29.43 21.55
C ALA A 190 -3.26 -30.74 20.78
N VAL A 191 -3.02 -30.74 19.46
CA VAL A 191 -3.04 -31.94 18.62
C VAL A 191 -1.90 -32.89 18.99
N ALA A 192 -0.69 -32.39 19.21
CA ALA A 192 0.46 -33.18 19.63
C ALA A 192 0.21 -33.85 20.99
N GLY A 193 -0.46 -33.14 21.93
CA GLY A 193 -0.84 -33.71 23.23
C GLY A 193 -1.85 -34.85 23.12
N ILE A 194 -2.80 -34.77 22.19
CA ILE A 194 -3.78 -35.84 21.95
C ILE A 194 -3.12 -37.07 21.30
N LEU A 195 -2.13 -36.86 20.46
CA LEU A 195 -1.40 -37.92 19.75
C LEU A 195 -0.24 -38.50 20.55
N ALA A 196 0.15 -37.89 21.67
CA ALA A 196 1.15 -38.46 22.55
C ALA A 196 0.60 -39.76 23.18
N PRO A 197 1.23 -40.93 23.00
CA PRO A 197 0.74 -42.15 23.59
C PRO A 197 0.89 -42.08 25.12
N ASP A 198 -0.23 -42.00 25.83
CA ASP A 198 -0.27 -42.05 27.32
C ASP A 198 0.20 -43.38 27.88
N LEU A 199 0.43 -44.37 27.04
CA LEU A 199 0.88 -45.69 27.45
C LEU A 199 2.33 -45.91 26.97
N PRO A 200 3.20 -46.42 27.85
CA PRO A 200 4.52 -46.88 27.44
C PRO A 200 4.37 -47.93 26.35
N PRO A 201 5.18 -47.86 25.27
CA PRO A 201 5.08 -48.80 24.15
C PRO A 201 5.14 -50.23 24.65
N ILE A 202 4.22 -51.11 24.15
CA ILE A 202 4.03 -52.51 24.58
C ILE A 202 5.33 -53.36 24.53
N TRP A 203 6.31 -52.91 23.79
CA TRP A 203 7.63 -53.53 23.68
C TRP A 203 8.66 -53.08 24.73
N GLN A 204 8.26 -52.25 25.74
CA GLN A 204 9.18 -51.96 26.83
C GLN A 204 9.41 -53.20 27.70
N PRO A 205 10.70 -53.63 27.91
CA PRO A 205 11.00 -54.85 28.71
C PRO A 205 10.49 -54.81 30.13
N LYS A 206 10.27 -53.64 30.70
CA LYS A 206 9.71 -53.45 32.03
C LYS A 206 8.29 -53.99 32.23
N LEU A 207 7.42 -53.85 31.24
CA LEU A 207 6.03 -54.33 31.30
C LEU A 207 5.95 -55.86 31.37
N TRP A 208 6.93 -56.55 30.75
CA TRP A 208 7.01 -58.01 30.79
C TRP A 208 7.65 -58.50 32.08
N ALA A 209 8.52 -57.73 32.71
CA ALA A 209 9.11 -58.06 34.01
C ALA A 209 8.10 -58.01 35.14
N ASP A 210 7.20 -57.00 35.15
CA ASP A 210 6.16 -56.84 36.17
C ASP A 210 5.03 -57.86 35.99
N ALA A 211 4.74 -58.34 34.78
CA ALA A 211 3.75 -59.37 34.49
C ALA A 211 4.23 -60.79 34.86
N LEU A 212 5.53 -61.03 35.00
CA LEU A 212 6.09 -62.32 35.39
C LEU A 212 6.29 -62.46 36.92
N THR A 213 6.11 -61.39 37.67
CA THR A 213 6.27 -61.35 39.12
C THR A 213 4.93 -61.31 39.92
N ALA A 214 3.79 -61.26 39.20
CA ALA A 214 2.45 -61.36 39.75
C ALA A 214 1.86 -62.78 39.61
#